data_2ac41489da9499b73190d3ae6981f53e
#
_entry.id   2ac41489da9499b73190d3ae6981f53e
#
_cell.length_a   1.000
_cell.length_b   1.000
_cell.length_c   1.000
_cell.angle_alpha   90.00
_cell.angle_beta   90.00
_cell.angle_gamma   90.00
#
_symmetry.space_group_name_H-M   'P 1'
#
loop_
_entity.id
_entity.type
_entity.pdbx_description
1 polymer ?
#
loop_
_entity_poly.entity_id
_entity_poly.type
_entity_poly.pdbx_seq_one_letter_code
_entity_poly.pdbx_strand_id
1 'polypeptide(L)'
;MAERPTKGGQDLSVIKEDYLYLSSLLRAREIRMLSRERAERMLDASGFEECAKMLTENGYEDLSQMSISQIENALSFRRAELFHELESLVPNREVLDLFRLKYDYHNAKVLIKSEAILHEAKNLLSGAGRVAPEVMTRCFHEDRLRDLPGRLGAASEQARALLNRSANPQLSDFLMDREYYAEMRDLAEAIGTDFAKGYVALLADSTNLRSTVRILRMGKDIGYLREALVPGGSISEERLIAGVGGEGIASVFAGSPLQKAAQLGADAVAGGTLTSFELACDNVLADYLADAKRSSFGEECVIAYLAGQESELTAVRMILTGRLAGVPGDVIRERLRDLYA
;
A
#
# COMPACT_ATOMS: atom_id res chain seq x y z
N MET A 1 -28.28 35.43 -2.88
CA MET A 1 -28.81 34.06 -3.02
C MET A 1 -29.17 33.89 -4.49
N ALA A 2 -28.35 33.18 -5.22
CA ALA A 2 -28.61 32.79 -6.60
C ALA A 2 -28.65 31.26 -6.61
N GLU A 3 -29.85 30.72 -6.84
CA GLU A 3 -30.11 29.31 -7.01
C GLU A 3 -29.34 28.77 -8.25
N ARG A 4 -28.57 27.74 -8.07
CA ARG A 4 -27.99 26.98 -9.18
C ARG A 4 -29.11 26.16 -9.82
N PRO A 5 -29.25 26.15 -11.15
CA PRO A 5 -30.23 25.30 -11.83
C PRO A 5 -29.78 23.82 -11.72
N THR A 6 -30.67 22.99 -11.19
CA THR A 6 -30.60 21.53 -11.27
C THR A 6 -30.76 21.12 -12.74
N LYS A 7 -29.66 20.78 -13.42
CA LYS A 7 -29.69 20.09 -14.72
C LYS A 7 -29.60 18.59 -14.48
N GLY A 8 -30.52 17.89 -15.13
CA GLY A 8 -30.63 16.43 -15.14
C GLY A 8 -29.31 15.74 -15.54
N GLY A 9 -29.16 14.51 -15.05
CA GLY A 9 -27.96 13.70 -15.11
C GLY A 9 -27.27 13.63 -16.46
N GLN A 10 -26.25 14.41 -16.63
CA GLN A 10 -25.11 14.11 -17.48
C GLN A 10 -23.98 13.73 -16.54
N ASP A 11 -23.52 12.52 -16.65
CA ASP A 11 -22.30 12.02 -16.08
C ASP A 11 -21.18 12.89 -16.67
N LEU A 12 -20.78 13.96 -15.95
CA LEU A 12 -19.68 14.83 -16.36
C LEU A 12 -18.42 14.01 -16.12
N SER A 13 -17.91 13.37 -17.15
CA SER A 13 -16.58 12.71 -17.09
C SER A 13 -15.55 13.71 -16.57
N VAL A 14 -14.82 13.33 -15.52
CA VAL A 14 -13.71 14.12 -14.98
C VAL A 14 -12.67 14.29 -16.06
N ILE A 15 -12.31 15.54 -16.34
CA ILE A 15 -11.27 15.86 -17.34
C ILE A 15 -9.96 16.23 -16.63
N LYS A 16 -8.85 16.12 -17.35
CA LYS A 16 -7.51 16.33 -16.80
C LYS A 16 -7.33 17.73 -16.20
N GLU A 17 -7.98 18.73 -16.77
CA GLU A 17 -7.96 20.12 -16.32
C GLU A 17 -8.57 20.33 -14.95
N ASP A 18 -9.47 19.47 -14.50
CA ASP A 18 -10.08 19.54 -13.16
C ASP A 18 -9.02 19.36 -12.05
N TYR A 19 -7.88 18.76 -12.40
CA TYR A 19 -6.76 18.53 -11.47
C TYR A 19 -5.77 19.71 -11.36
N LEU A 20 -5.92 20.79 -12.12
CA LEU A 20 -4.93 21.89 -12.16
C LEU A 20 -4.61 22.48 -10.79
N TYR A 21 -5.65 22.83 -10.02
CA TYR A 21 -5.49 23.40 -8.69
C TYR A 21 -4.82 22.38 -7.74
N LEU A 22 -5.37 21.17 -7.70
CA LEU A 22 -4.87 20.12 -6.81
C LEU A 22 -3.43 19.76 -7.14
N SER A 23 -3.09 19.56 -8.41
CA SER A 23 -1.72 19.23 -8.83
C SER A 23 -0.72 20.31 -8.40
N SER A 24 -1.08 21.59 -8.56
CA SER A 24 -0.24 22.72 -8.13
C SER A 24 -0.04 22.71 -6.62
N LEU A 25 -1.10 22.45 -5.85
CA LEU A 25 -1.03 22.32 -4.39
C LEU A 25 -0.13 21.17 -3.96
N LEU A 26 -0.27 20.00 -4.59
CA LEU A 26 0.52 18.82 -4.27
C LEU A 26 2.00 19.02 -4.60
N ARG A 27 2.33 19.65 -5.75
CA ARG A 27 3.72 20.01 -6.10
C ARG A 27 4.36 20.94 -5.06
N ALA A 28 3.60 21.90 -4.52
CA ALA A 28 4.11 22.75 -3.43
C ALA A 28 4.31 21.95 -2.12
N ARG A 29 3.49 20.95 -1.85
CA ARG A 29 3.63 20.06 -0.68
C ARG A 29 4.80 19.08 -0.81
N GLU A 30 5.11 18.61 -2.02
CA GLU A 30 6.25 17.71 -2.31
C GLU A 30 7.59 18.27 -1.80
N ILE A 31 7.77 19.60 -1.81
CA ILE A 31 8.98 20.27 -1.31
C ILE A 31 9.25 19.97 0.17
N ARG A 32 8.19 19.68 0.94
CA ARG A 32 8.28 19.37 2.36
C ARG A 32 8.39 17.88 2.65
N MET A 33 8.29 17.02 1.64
CA MET A 33 8.44 15.58 1.83
C MET A 33 9.87 15.23 2.25
N LEU A 34 10.00 14.09 2.90
CA LEU A 34 11.30 13.57 3.34
C LEU A 34 12.15 13.17 2.12
N SER A 35 13.23 13.91 1.88
CA SER A 35 14.20 13.56 0.85
C SER A 35 15.19 12.49 1.35
N ARG A 36 15.83 11.81 0.39
CA ARG A 36 16.89 10.84 0.69
C ARG A 36 18.01 11.45 1.54
N GLU A 37 18.43 12.66 1.21
CA GLU A 37 19.48 13.37 1.95
C GLU A 37 19.10 13.62 3.41
N ARG A 38 17.84 14.01 3.66
CA ARG A 38 17.36 14.21 5.03
C ARG A 38 17.26 12.89 5.80
N ALA A 39 16.77 11.84 5.17
CA ALA A 39 16.73 10.51 5.75
C ALA A 39 18.13 10.01 6.16
N GLU A 40 19.15 10.23 5.31
CA GLU A 40 20.55 9.92 5.64
C GLU A 40 21.04 10.71 6.86
N ARG A 41 20.78 12.02 6.93
CA ARG A 41 21.11 12.83 8.11
C ARG A 41 20.43 12.32 9.39
N MET A 42 19.18 11.89 9.29
CA MET A 42 18.47 11.29 10.42
C MET A 42 19.13 9.98 10.89
N LEU A 43 19.63 9.17 9.96
CA LEU A 43 20.36 7.93 10.28
C LEU A 43 21.73 8.20 10.94
N ASP A 44 22.38 9.31 10.57
CA ASP A 44 23.68 9.74 11.11
C ASP A 44 23.56 10.52 12.44
N ALA A 45 22.33 10.85 12.87
CA ALA A 45 22.08 11.55 14.13
C ALA A 45 22.66 10.79 15.33
N SER A 46 23.10 11.50 16.36
CA SER A 46 23.74 10.94 17.56
C SER A 46 22.81 10.04 18.38
N GLY A 47 21.49 10.27 18.29
CA GLY A 47 20.48 9.51 19.04
C GLY A 47 19.08 9.70 18.48
N PHE A 48 18.13 8.97 19.09
CA PHE A 48 16.72 9.01 18.70
C PHE A 48 16.11 10.42 18.79
N GLU A 49 16.39 11.15 19.87
CA GLU A 49 15.81 12.47 20.12
C GLU A 49 16.20 13.48 19.02
N GLU A 50 17.47 13.52 18.64
CA GLU A 50 17.96 14.37 17.56
C GLU A 50 17.36 13.95 16.21
N CYS A 51 17.35 12.66 15.92
CA CYS A 51 16.74 12.08 14.72
C CYS A 51 15.27 12.47 14.58
N ALA A 52 14.48 12.35 15.65
CA ALA A 52 13.05 12.66 15.63
C ALA A 52 12.77 14.16 15.47
N LYS A 53 13.57 15.04 16.09
CA LYS A 53 13.46 16.50 15.96
C LYS A 53 13.66 16.99 14.51
N MET A 54 14.49 16.32 13.73
CA MET A 54 14.70 16.70 12.32
C MET A 54 13.43 16.63 11.47
N LEU A 55 12.45 15.80 11.85
CA LEU A 55 11.18 15.68 11.14
C LEU A 55 10.26 16.91 11.28
N THR A 56 10.48 17.77 12.27
CA THR A 56 9.69 19.00 12.42
C THR A 56 9.82 19.93 11.21
N GLU A 57 10.98 19.92 10.52
CA GLU A 57 11.18 20.65 9.26
C GLU A 57 10.32 20.10 8.10
N ASN A 58 9.90 18.83 8.18
CA ASN A 58 9.01 18.18 7.24
C ASN A 58 7.51 18.30 7.63
N GLY A 59 7.22 19.11 8.67
CA GLY A 59 5.87 19.36 9.15
C GLY A 59 5.28 18.24 10.00
N TYR A 60 6.13 17.40 10.60
CA TYR A 60 5.71 16.49 11.66
C TYR A 60 5.69 17.23 13.00
N GLU A 61 4.84 16.78 13.91
CA GLU A 61 4.94 17.20 15.32
C GLU A 61 6.25 16.69 15.94
N ASP A 62 6.60 17.20 17.11
CA ASP A 62 7.79 16.71 17.82
C ASP A 62 7.55 15.30 18.38
N LEU A 63 8.19 14.31 17.76
CA LEU A 63 8.10 12.89 18.11
C LEU A 63 9.22 12.45 19.07
N SER A 64 10.11 13.37 19.50
CA SER A 64 11.35 13.03 20.20
C SER A 64 11.17 12.43 21.61
N GLN A 65 9.99 12.60 22.20
CA GLN A 65 9.67 12.07 23.53
C GLN A 65 8.61 10.96 23.49
N MET A 66 8.26 10.50 22.29
CA MET A 66 7.19 9.52 22.09
C MET A 66 7.69 8.08 22.19
N SER A 67 6.87 7.22 22.78
CA SER A 67 7.02 5.76 22.71
C SER A 67 6.71 5.24 21.29
N ILE A 68 7.09 3.99 20.99
CA ILE A 68 6.78 3.34 19.71
C ILE A 68 5.28 3.41 19.42
N SER A 69 4.43 3.09 20.39
CA SER A 69 2.97 3.13 20.21
C SER A 69 2.44 4.53 19.91
N GLN A 70 2.99 5.57 20.53
CA GLN A 70 2.62 6.96 20.25
C GLN A 70 3.07 7.40 18.84
N ILE A 71 4.28 7.01 18.43
CA ILE A 71 4.77 7.24 17.06
C ILE A 71 3.85 6.58 16.02
N GLU A 72 3.48 5.31 16.24
CA GLU A 72 2.56 4.58 15.35
C GLU A 72 1.20 5.29 15.24
N ASN A 73 0.66 5.76 16.36
CA ASN A 73 -0.59 6.51 16.40
C ASN A 73 -0.47 7.86 15.67
N ALA A 74 0.62 8.60 15.87
CA ALA A 74 0.86 9.88 15.20
C ALA A 74 0.95 9.71 13.67
N LEU A 75 1.68 8.70 13.20
CA LEU A 75 1.79 8.38 11.77
C LEU A 75 0.45 7.92 11.17
N SER A 76 -0.33 7.14 11.92
CA SER A 76 -1.66 6.69 11.51
C SER A 76 -2.64 7.86 11.43
N PHE A 77 -2.60 8.77 12.39
CA PHE A 77 -3.41 9.99 12.42
C PHE A 77 -3.07 10.90 11.23
N ARG A 78 -1.78 11.19 11.00
CA ARG A 78 -1.31 12.00 9.87
C ARG A 78 -1.80 11.45 8.52
N ARG A 79 -1.79 10.13 8.37
CA ARG A 79 -2.33 9.47 7.16
C ARG A 79 -3.83 9.69 7.00
N ALA A 80 -4.59 9.52 8.06
CA ALA A 80 -6.05 9.72 8.03
C ALA A 80 -6.40 11.18 7.73
N GLU A 81 -5.69 12.15 8.32
CA GLU A 81 -5.85 13.56 8.02
C GLU A 81 -5.56 13.88 6.55
N LEU A 82 -4.48 13.33 5.98
CA LEU A 82 -4.14 13.52 4.57
C LEU A 82 -5.31 13.10 3.66
N PHE A 83 -5.88 11.92 3.88
CA PHE A 83 -7.01 11.46 3.08
C PHE A 83 -8.25 12.32 3.28
N HIS A 84 -8.52 12.75 4.51
CA HIS A 84 -9.65 13.62 4.81
C HIS A 84 -9.51 14.99 4.13
N GLU A 85 -8.33 15.62 4.19
CA GLU A 85 -8.06 16.88 3.49
C GLU A 85 -8.27 16.78 1.99
N LEU A 86 -7.81 15.68 1.38
CA LEU A 86 -7.90 15.49 -0.06
C LEU A 86 -9.30 15.10 -0.53
N GLU A 87 -10.17 14.60 0.33
CA GLU A 87 -11.51 14.10 -0.04
C GLU A 87 -12.37 15.17 -0.74
N SER A 88 -12.22 16.45 -0.35
CA SER A 88 -12.95 17.56 -0.97
C SER A 88 -12.24 18.16 -2.19
N LEU A 89 -11.00 17.80 -2.45
CA LEU A 89 -10.14 18.38 -3.48
C LEU A 89 -9.94 17.48 -4.70
N VAL A 90 -10.02 16.16 -4.51
CA VAL A 90 -9.80 15.20 -5.59
C VAL A 90 -11.05 15.15 -6.49
N PRO A 91 -10.92 15.45 -7.79
CA PRO A 91 -12.06 15.46 -8.71
C PRO A 91 -12.69 14.08 -8.91
N ASN A 92 -11.85 13.04 -9.00
CA ASN A 92 -12.28 11.66 -9.13
C ASN A 92 -11.98 10.90 -7.81
N ARG A 93 -13.03 10.53 -7.08
CA ARG A 93 -12.93 9.87 -5.78
C ARG A 93 -12.22 8.51 -5.84
N GLU A 94 -12.34 7.79 -6.96
CA GLU A 94 -11.70 6.50 -7.16
C GLU A 94 -10.18 6.57 -7.01
N VAL A 95 -9.56 7.70 -7.33
CA VAL A 95 -8.11 7.93 -7.13
C VAL A 95 -7.75 7.89 -5.64
N LEU A 96 -8.57 8.48 -4.78
CA LEU A 96 -8.36 8.45 -3.34
C LEU A 96 -8.69 7.07 -2.76
N ASP A 97 -9.78 6.47 -3.23
CA ASP A 97 -10.25 5.15 -2.79
C ASP A 97 -9.23 4.05 -3.12
N LEU A 98 -8.47 4.18 -4.21
CA LEU A 98 -7.37 3.28 -4.56
C LEU A 98 -6.34 3.12 -3.40
N PHE A 99 -6.09 4.19 -2.65
CA PHE A 99 -5.17 4.18 -1.50
C PHE A 99 -5.84 3.83 -0.18
N ARG A 100 -7.12 4.21 -0.01
CA ARG A 100 -7.88 3.93 1.20
C ARG A 100 -8.27 2.45 1.31
N LEU A 101 -8.45 1.78 0.17
CA LEU A 101 -8.90 0.40 0.06
C LEU A 101 -8.08 -0.58 0.93
N LYS A 102 -6.76 -0.43 0.95
CA LYS A 102 -5.89 -1.33 1.73
C LYS A 102 -6.19 -1.32 3.23
N TYR A 103 -6.70 -0.19 3.76
CA TYR A 103 -7.04 -0.05 5.17
C TYR A 103 -8.37 -0.71 5.50
N ASP A 104 -9.31 -0.70 4.56
CA ASP A 104 -10.56 -1.44 4.70
C ASP A 104 -10.28 -2.95 4.78
N TYR A 105 -9.48 -3.48 3.85
CA TYR A 105 -9.11 -4.89 3.85
C TYR A 105 -8.23 -5.27 5.04
N HIS A 106 -7.34 -4.37 5.48
CA HIS A 106 -6.59 -4.55 6.72
C HIS A 106 -7.52 -4.69 7.93
N ASN A 107 -8.44 -3.73 8.10
CA ASN A 107 -9.40 -3.73 9.21
C ASN A 107 -10.26 -5.01 9.21
N ALA A 108 -10.76 -5.41 8.04
CA ALA A 108 -11.53 -6.64 7.91
C ALA A 108 -10.72 -7.89 8.30
N LYS A 109 -9.46 -8.03 7.84
CA LYS A 109 -8.57 -9.13 8.24
C LYS A 109 -8.32 -9.15 9.74
N VAL A 110 -8.15 -7.98 10.36
CA VAL A 110 -7.98 -7.84 11.82
C VAL A 110 -9.24 -8.33 12.53
N LEU A 111 -10.44 -7.88 12.13
CA LEU A 111 -11.70 -8.26 12.76
C LEU A 111 -11.99 -9.76 12.60
N ILE A 112 -11.80 -10.33 11.41
CA ILE A 112 -11.96 -11.78 11.16
C ILE A 112 -11.09 -12.60 12.10
N LYS A 113 -9.82 -12.22 12.27
CA LYS A 113 -8.90 -12.95 13.16
C LYS A 113 -9.23 -12.73 14.63
N SER A 114 -9.64 -11.53 15.01
CA SER A 114 -10.00 -11.20 16.39
C SER A 114 -11.24 -11.93 16.87
N GLU A 115 -12.25 -12.09 16.00
CA GLU A 115 -13.42 -12.94 16.29
C GLU A 115 -13.00 -14.39 16.56
N ALA A 116 -12.08 -14.94 15.74
CA ALA A 116 -11.62 -16.32 15.87
C ALA A 116 -10.87 -16.62 17.18
N ILE A 117 -10.17 -15.61 17.74
CA ILE A 117 -9.40 -15.76 18.99
C ILE A 117 -10.05 -15.08 20.19
N LEU A 118 -11.26 -14.54 20.03
CA LEU A 118 -12.03 -13.81 21.06
C LEU A 118 -11.22 -12.68 21.73
N HIS A 119 -10.47 -11.93 20.91
CA HIS A 119 -9.62 -10.84 21.38
C HIS A 119 -10.10 -9.48 20.84
N GLU A 120 -9.99 -8.42 21.63
CA GLU A 120 -10.34 -7.08 21.17
C GLU A 120 -9.31 -6.52 20.19
N ALA A 121 -9.81 -6.07 19.01
CA ALA A 121 -8.99 -5.55 17.91
C ALA A 121 -8.88 -4.02 17.88
N LYS A 122 -9.56 -3.30 18.79
CA LYS A 122 -9.80 -1.86 18.68
C LYS A 122 -8.55 -1.00 18.38
N ASN A 123 -7.42 -1.34 18.99
CA ASN A 123 -6.16 -0.61 18.81
C ASN A 123 -5.39 -1.00 17.53
N LEU A 124 -5.88 -1.98 16.75
CA LEU A 124 -5.25 -2.46 15.53
C LEU A 124 -5.94 -1.94 14.26
N LEU A 125 -7.08 -1.28 14.43
CA LEU A 125 -7.86 -0.75 13.30
C LEU A 125 -7.34 0.61 12.85
N SER A 126 -7.34 0.83 11.55
CA SER A 126 -6.92 2.10 10.93
C SER A 126 -8.13 2.96 10.55
N GLY A 127 -8.10 4.25 10.88
CA GLY A 127 -9.07 5.24 10.43
C GLY A 127 -8.85 5.75 9.01
N ALA A 128 -7.84 5.24 8.30
CA ALA A 128 -7.49 5.71 6.96
C ALA A 128 -8.30 5.05 5.82
N GLY A 129 -9.19 4.10 6.14
CA GLY A 129 -10.07 3.42 5.18
C GLY A 129 -11.22 4.29 4.68
N ARG A 130 -11.98 3.75 3.73
CA ARG A 130 -13.26 4.32 3.25
C ARG A 130 -14.37 4.10 4.28
N VAL A 131 -14.26 3.02 5.05
CA VAL A 131 -15.20 2.63 6.11
C VAL A 131 -14.60 2.96 7.46
N ALA A 132 -15.32 3.77 8.26
CA ALA A 132 -14.89 4.06 9.62
C ALA A 132 -14.80 2.77 10.47
N PRO A 133 -13.75 2.60 11.31
CA PRO A 133 -13.55 1.40 12.13
C PRO A 133 -14.77 1.00 12.96
N GLU A 134 -15.50 1.98 13.51
CA GLU A 134 -16.69 1.75 14.33
C GLU A 134 -17.85 1.19 13.51
N VAL A 135 -17.99 1.65 12.26
CA VAL A 135 -19.00 1.16 11.32
C VAL A 135 -18.67 -0.27 10.92
N MET A 136 -17.42 -0.53 10.56
CA MET A 136 -16.96 -1.88 10.19
C MET A 136 -17.15 -2.87 11.35
N THR A 137 -16.69 -2.51 12.55
CA THR A 137 -16.85 -3.32 13.76
C THR A 137 -18.32 -3.66 14.02
N ARG A 138 -19.21 -2.67 13.85
CA ARG A 138 -20.65 -2.90 14.00
C ARG A 138 -21.19 -3.88 12.96
N CYS A 139 -20.79 -3.76 11.68
CA CYS A 139 -21.19 -4.71 10.63
C CYS A 139 -20.77 -6.14 10.96
N PHE A 140 -19.59 -6.33 11.54
CA PHE A 140 -19.12 -7.65 12.00
C PHE A 140 -19.94 -8.18 13.16
N HIS A 141 -20.21 -7.38 14.20
CA HIS A 141 -20.99 -7.80 15.37
C HIS A 141 -22.46 -8.08 15.06
N GLU A 142 -23.06 -7.32 14.15
CA GLU A 142 -24.47 -7.46 13.75
C GLU A 142 -24.68 -8.45 12.59
N ASP A 143 -23.63 -9.13 12.14
CA ASP A 143 -23.64 -10.04 10.98
C ASP A 143 -24.17 -9.38 9.69
N ARG A 144 -23.82 -8.11 9.49
CA ARG A 144 -24.24 -7.26 8.38
C ARG A 144 -23.10 -6.95 7.40
N LEU A 145 -22.26 -7.95 7.13
CA LEU A 145 -21.06 -7.75 6.30
C LEU A 145 -21.39 -7.28 4.87
N ARG A 146 -22.56 -7.65 4.35
CA ARG A 146 -23.02 -7.23 3.01
C ARG A 146 -23.29 -5.73 2.88
N ASP A 147 -23.40 -5.00 3.99
CA ASP A 147 -23.55 -3.55 3.99
C ASP A 147 -22.20 -2.83 3.75
N LEU A 148 -21.09 -3.56 3.82
CA LEU A 148 -19.77 -3.02 3.47
C LEU A 148 -19.63 -2.81 1.96
N PRO A 149 -18.95 -1.74 1.52
CA PRO A 149 -18.91 -1.34 0.12
C PRO A 149 -18.09 -2.28 -0.76
N GLY A 150 -18.37 -2.26 -2.06
CA GLY A 150 -17.61 -2.95 -3.09
C GLY A 150 -17.58 -4.46 -2.89
N ARG A 151 -16.40 -5.04 -3.05
CA ARG A 151 -16.15 -6.48 -2.84
C ARG A 151 -15.96 -6.86 -1.37
N LEU A 152 -15.67 -5.86 -0.52
CA LEU A 152 -15.23 -6.06 0.87
C LEU A 152 -16.21 -6.90 1.70
N GLY A 153 -17.53 -6.68 1.55
CA GLY A 153 -18.55 -7.40 2.30
C GLY A 153 -18.56 -8.90 1.99
N ALA A 154 -18.67 -9.23 0.72
CA ALA A 154 -18.66 -10.62 0.25
C ALA A 154 -17.32 -11.33 0.55
N ALA A 155 -16.20 -10.62 0.38
CA ALA A 155 -14.87 -11.12 0.73
C ALA A 155 -14.76 -11.43 2.22
N SER A 156 -15.27 -10.55 3.08
CA SER A 156 -15.26 -10.74 4.54
C SER A 156 -16.10 -11.95 4.97
N GLU A 157 -17.30 -12.13 4.41
CA GLU A 157 -18.13 -13.33 4.67
C GLU A 157 -17.40 -14.63 4.30
N GLN A 158 -16.82 -14.67 3.09
CA GLN A 158 -16.11 -15.84 2.58
C GLN A 158 -14.84 -16.13 3.39
N ALA A 159 -14.06 -15.12 3.72
CA ALA A 159 -12.81 -15.24 4.48
C ALA A 159 -13.08 -15.72 5.91
N ARG A 160 -14.12 -15.18 6.57
CA ARG A 160 -14.59 -15.62 7.89
C ARG A 160 -15.03 -17.09 7.86
N ALA A 161 -15.85 -17.47 6.88
CA ALA A 161 -16.28 -18.84 6.70
C ALA A 161 -15.11 -19.80 6.40
N LEU A 162 -14.14 -19.36 5.59
CA LEU A 162 -12.92 -20.13 5.28
C LEU A 162 -12.07 -20.35 6.53
N LEU A 163 -11.86 -19.30 7.35
CA LEU A 163 -11.11 -19.40 8.60
C LEU A 163 -11.78 -20.39 9.58
N ASN A 164 -13.10 -20.27 9.76
CA ASN A 164 -13.86 -21.15 10.65
C ASN A 164 -13.79 -22.62 10.21
N ARG A 165 -13.77 -22.90 8.89
CA ARG A 165 -13.72 -24.25 8.35
C ARG A 165 -12.31 -24.85 8.34
N SER A 166 -11.31 -24.06 8.00
CA SER A 166 -9.94 -24.51 7.80
C SER A 166 -9.05 -24.39 9.05
N ALA A 167 -9.44 -23.54 10.00
CA ALA A 167 -8.61 -23.09 11.12
C ALA A 167 -7.24 -22.54 10.67
N ASN A 168 -7.14 -22.10 9.40
CA ASN A 168 -5.91 -21.58 8.80
C ASN A 168 -6.08 -20.09 8.44
N PRO A 169 -5.55 -19.15 9.26
CA PRO A 169 -5.70 -17.72 9.01
C PRO A 169 -5.00 -17.26 7.73
N GLN A 170 -3.98 -17.99 7.26
CA GLN A 170 -3.27 -17.61 6.05
C GLN A 170 -4.10 -17.81 4.78
N LEU A 171 -4.93 -18.86 4.72
CA LEU A 171 -5.85 -19.04 3.59
C LEU A 171 -6.92 -17.94 3.56
N SER A 172 -7.42 -17.53 4.72
CA SER A 172 -8.32 -16.39 4.85
C SER A 172 -7.66 -15.09 4.39
N ASP A 173 -6.39 -14.85 4.76
CA ASP A 173 -5.63 -13.70 4.29
C ASP A 173 -5.43 -13.71 2.77
N PHE A 174 -5.11 -14.86 2.17
CA PHE A 174 -4.95 -14.98 0.71
C PHE A 174 -6.24 -14.63 -0.03
N LEU A 175 -7.38 -15.13 0.44
CA LEU A 175 -8.67 -14.76 -0.14
C LEU A 175 -8.90 -13.25 -0.08
N MET A 176 -8.67 -12.64 1.07
CA MET A 176 -8.81 -11.20 1.23
C MET A 176 -7.85 -10.42 0.34
N ASP A 177 -6.61 -10.88 0.16
CA ASP A 177 -5.65 -10.24 -0.72
C ASP A 177 -6.07 -10.36 -2.20
N ARG A 178 -6.58 -11.50 -2.64
CA ARG A 178 -7.12 -11.67 -4.01
C ARG A 178 -8.26 -10.70 -4.29
N GLU A 179 -9.21 -10.57 -3.37
CA GLU A 179 -10.35 -9.64 -3.53
C GLU A 179 -9.91 -8.17 -3.44
N TYR A 180 -8.94 -7.83 -2.60
CA TYR A 180 -8.32 -6.52 -2.55
C TYR A 180 -7.72 -6.12 -3.90
N TYR A 181 -6.90 -6.97 -4.52
CA TYR A 181 -6.30 -6.68 -5.82
C TYR A 181 -7.33 -6.68 -6.96
N ALA A 182 -8.36 -7.52 -6.88
CA ALA A 182 -9.48 -7.46 -7.82
C ALA A 182 -10.22 -6.11 -7.74
N GLU A 183 -10.49 -5.59 -6.52
CA GLU A 183 -11.12 -4.29 -6.34
C GLU A 183 -10.19 -3.13 -6.72
N MET A 184 -8.88 -3.23 -6.46
CA MET A 184 -7.90 -2.26 -6.97
C MET A 184 -7.93 -2.15 -8.50
N ARG A 185 -7.99 -3.29 -9.20
CA ARG A 185 -8.11 -3.31 -10.65
C ARG A 185 -9.40 -2.65 -11.12
N ASP A 186 -10.53 -2.95 -10.47
CA ASP A 186 -11.82 -2.35 -10.81
C ASP A 186 -11.78 -0.82 -10.61
N LEU A 187 -11.12 -0.32 -9.55
CA LEU A 187 -10.90 1.12 -9.34
C LEU A 187 -9.98 1.72 -10.41
N ALA A 188 -8.91 1.05 -10.79
CA ALA A 188 -8.01 1.53 -11.84
C ALA A 188 -8.72 1.61 -13.22
N GLU A 189 -9.61 0.66 -13.51
CA GLU A 189 -10.46 0.70 -14.72
C GLU A 189 -11.47 1.86 -14.64
N ALA A 190 -12.04 2.15 -13.47
CA ALA A 190 -12.94 3.28 -13.26
C ALA A 190 -12.22 4.64 -13.38
N ILE A 191 -10.97 4.74 -12.90
CA ILE A 191 -10.11 5.91 -13.11
C ILE A 191 -9.83 6.09 -14.61
N GLY A 192 -9.60 5.00 -15.34
CA GLY A 192 -9.57 4.96 -16.79
C GLY A 192 -8.23 5.30 -17.44
N THR A 193 -7.22 5.73 -16.69
CA THR A 193 -5.93 6.13 -17.24
C THR A 193 -4.92 5.00 -17.28
N ASP A 194 -4.03 5.03 -18.28
CA ASP A 194 -2.97 4.03 -18.42
C ASP A 194 -2.01 4.07 -17.24
N PHE A 195 -1.82 5.26 -16.63
CA PHE A 195 -0.97 5.39 -15.45
C PHE A 195 -1.56 4.67 -14.23
N ALA A 196 -2.85 4.84 -13.93
CA ALA A 196 -3.51 4.14 -12.83
C ALA A 196 -3.50 2.62 -13.03
N LYS A 197 -3.84 2.16 -14.25
CA LYS A 197 -3.82 0.74 -14.61
C LYS A 197 -2.43 0.12 -14.51
N GLY A 198 -1.42 0.81 -15.04
CA GLY A 198 -0.03 0.38 -14.97
C GLY A 198 0.50 0.32 -13.53
N TYR A 199 0.14 1.30 -12.68
CA TYR A 199 0.48 1.31 -11.27
C TYR A 199 -0.09 0.08 -10.53
N VAL A 200 -1.37 -0.21 -10.72
CA VAL A 200 -2.02 -1.38 -10.08
C VAL A 200 -1.47 -2.70 -10.62
N ALA A 201 -1.23 -2.79 -11.93
CA ALA A 201 -0.63 -3.99 -12.53
C ALA A 201 0.78 -4.26 -11.98
N LEU A 202 1.60 -3.22 -11.84
CA LEU A 202 2.93 -3.34 -11.27
C LEU A 202 2.92 -3.73 -9.79
N LEU A 203 1.96 -3.20 -9.01
CA LEU A 203 1.74 -3.62 -7.62
C LEU A 203 1.38 -5.10 -7.51
N ALA A 204 0.47 -5.59 -8.38
CA ALA A 204 0.07 -6.98 -8.41
C ALA A 204 1.24 -7.89 -8.83
N ASP A 205 1.98 -7.54 -9.88
CA ASP A 205 3.17 -8.28 -10.33
C ASP A 205 4.24 -8.35 -9.24
N SER A 206 4.52 -7.23 -8.57
CA SER A 206 5.46 -7.16 -7.45
C SER A 206 5.02 -8.05 -6.27
N THR A 207 3.73 -8.06 -5.96
CA THR A 207 3.16 -8.92 -4.91
C THR A 207 3.24 -10.39 -5.28
N ASN A 208 2.91 -10.74 -6.53
CA ASN A 208 3.02 -12.10 -7.04
C ASN A 208 4.47 -12.60 -7.05
N LEU A 209 5.42 -11.76 -7.45
CA LEU A 209 6.84 -12.08 -7.41
C LEU A 209 7.31 -12.34 -5.95
N ARG A 210 6.92 -11.46 -5.01
CA ARG A 210 7.26 -11.63 -3.58
C ARG A 210 6.66 -12.89 -2.98
N SER A 211 5.38 -13.14 -3.25
CA SER A 211 4.70 -14.36 -2.80
C SER A 211 5.38 -15.62 -3.34
N THR A 212 5.73 -15.62 -4.63
CA THR A 212 6.43 -16.73 -5.27
C THR A 212 7.76 -17.01 -4.61
N VAL A 213 8.62 -15.99 -4.45
CA VAL A 213 9.93 -16.14 -3.82
C VAL A 213 9.83 -16.68 -2.39
N ARG A 214 8.91 -16.13 -1.60
CA ARG A 214 8.71 -16.54 -0.20
C ARG A 214 8.20 -17.97 -0.10
N ILE A 215 7.23 -18.36 -0.92
CA ILE A 215 6.61 -19.68 -0.93
C ILE A 215 7.62 -20.74 -1.36
N LEU A 216 8.40 -20.50 -2.41
CA LEU A 216 9.45 -21.39 -2.85
C LEU A 216 10.55 -21.54 -1.79
N ARG A 217 10.94 -20.46 -1.16
CA ARG A 217 11.93 -20.49 -0.06
C ARG A 217 11.43 -21.27 1.16
N MET A 218 10.12 -21.29 1.39
CA MET A 218 9.48 -22.10 2.43
C MET A 218 9.34 -23.57 2.03
N GLY A 219 9.69 -23.95 0.82
CA GLY A 219 9.56 -25.32 0.30
C GLY A 219 8.11 -25.78 0.13
N LYS A 220 7.17 -24.82 -0.06
CA LYS A 220 5.75 -25.12 -0.31
C LYS A 220 5.53 -25.46 -1.78
N ASP A 221 4.45 -26.21 -2.04
CA ASP A 221 4.09 -26.66 -3.37
C ASP A 221 3.40 -25.60 -4.23
N ILE A 222 3.22 -25.92 -5.51
CA ILE A 222 2.56 -25.04 -6.50
C ILE A 222 1.08 -24.81 -6.16
N GLY A 223 0.42 -25.77 -5.51
CA GLY A 223 -0.97 -25.61 -5.05
C GLY A 223 -1.09 -24.48 -4.04
N TYR A 224 -0.17 -24.44 -3.09
CA TYR A 224 -0.09 -23.36 -2.10
C TYR A 224 0.25 -22.01 -2.75
N LEU A 225 1.12 -21.99 -3.76
CA LEU A 225 1.42 -20.77 -4.53
C LEU A 225 0.15 -20.24 -5.22
N ARG A 226 -0.62 -21.13 -5.85
CA ARG A 226 -1.86 -20.75 -6.56
C ARG A 226 -2.85 -20.01 -5.66
N GLU A 227 -2.98 -20.42 -4.40
CA GLU A 227 -3.86 -19.75 -3.42
C GLU A 227 -3.36 -18.35 -3.05
N ALA A 228 -2.04 -18.12 -3.09
CA ALA A 228 -1.41 -16.87 -2.67
C ALA A 228 -1.27 -15.83 -3.78
N LEU A 229 -1.45 -16.22 -5.06
CA LEU A 229 -1.36 -15.29 -6.17
C LEU A 229 -2.59 -14.36 -6.22
N VAL A 230 -2.34 -13.12 -6.65
CA VAL A 230 -3.36 -12.08 -6.77
C VAL A 230 -3.59 -11.70 -8.23
N PRO A 231 -4.83 -11.35 -8.62
CA PRO A 231 -5.17 -10.97 -9.98
C PRO A 231 -4.71 -9.55 -10.32
N GLY A 232 -4.70 -9.20 -11.59
CA GLY A 232 -4.53 -7.83 -12.06
C GLY A 232 -3.11 -7.44 -12.47
N GLY A 233 -2.14 -8.35 -12.37
CA GLY A 233 -0.80 -8.15 -12.91
C GLY A 233 -0.74 -8.25 -14.43
N SER A 234 0.35 -7.76 -15.01
CA SER A 234 0.65 -7.91 -16.45
C SER A 234 1.10 -9.34 -16.79
N ILE A 235 1.59 -10.09 -15.80
CA ILE A 235 1.96 -11.51 -15.91
C ILE A 235 0.82 -12.33 -15.32
N SER A 236 0.23 -13.21 -16.15
CA SER A 236 -0.88 -14.05 -15.68
C SER A 236 -0.43 -15.07 -14.63
N GLU A 237 -1.36 -15.44 -13.74
CA GLU A 237 -1.13 -16.45 -12.71
C GLU A 237 -0.68 -17.79 -13.31
N GLU A 238 -1.28 -18.21 -14.46
CA GLU A 238 -0.94 -19.44 -15.17
C GLU A 238 0.48 -19.41 -15.71
N ARG A 239 0.93 -18.28 -16.30
CA ARG A 239 2.29 -18.11 -16.79
C ARG A 239 3.29 -18.21 -15.64
N LEU A 240 2.98 -17.59 -14.51
CA LEU A 240 3.84 -17.59 -13.35
C LEU A 240 3.96 -19.00 -12.75
N ILE A 241 2.84 -19.73 -12.63
CA ILE A 241 2.83 -21.12 -12.15
C ILE A 241 3.59 -22.05 -13.11
N ALA A 242 3.38 -21.91 -14.41
CA ALA A 242 4.07 -22.72 -15.42
C ALA A 242 5.59 -22.43 -15.40
N GLY A 243 5.97 -21.16 -15.30
CA GLY A 243 7.37 -20.76 -15.27
C GLY A 243 8.11 -21.22 -14.02
N VAL A 244 7.48 -21.20 -12.85
CA VAL A 244 8.06 -21.73 -11.61
C VAL A 244 8.33 -23.23 -11.71
N GLY A 245 7.46 -23.97 -12.40
CA GLY A 245 7.63 -25.42 -12.63
C GLY A 245 8.65 -25.80 -13.73
N GLY A 246 9.10 -24.83 -14.53
CA GLY A 246 9.93 -25.08 -15.72
C GLY A 246 11.12 -24.14 -15.87
N GLU A 247 10.92 -22.97 -16.46
CA GLU A 247 11.99 -22.03 -16.84
C GLU A 247 12.56 -21.18 -15.71
N GLY A 248 11.88 -21.15 -14.56
CA GLY A 248 12.27 -20.39 -13.37
C GLY A 248 11.74 -18.95 -13.34
N ILE A 249 11.73 -18.36 -12.12
CA ILE A 249 11.16 -17.04 -11.86
C ILE A 249 11.79 -15.94 -12.73
N ALA A 250 13.12 -15.93 -12.85
CA ALA A 250 13.85 -14.90 -13.60
C ALA A 250 13.40 -14.81 -15.07
N SER A 251 13.14 -15.98 -15.70
CA SER A 251 12.68 -16.05 -17.09
C SER A 251 11.24 -15.55 -17.24
N VAL A 252 10.37 -15.82 -16.27
CA VAL A 252 8.97 -15.35 -16.28
C VAL A 252 8.90 -13.84 -16.35
N PHE A 253 9.77 -13.14 -15.62
CA PHE A 253 9.81 -11.67 -15.54
C PHE A 253 10.80 -11.03 -16.54
N ALA A 254 11.38 -11.81 -17.45
CA ALA A 254 12.28 -11.27 -18.47
C ALA A 254 11.57 -10.22 -19.34
N GLY A 255 12.21 -9.06 -19.54
CA GLY A 255 11.65 -7.93 -20.27
C GLY A 255 10.60 -7.11 -19.52
N SER A 256 10.25 -7.47 -18.28
CA SER A 256 9.37 -6.66 -17.41
C SER A 256 10.18 -5.66 -16.58
N PRO A 257 9.55 -4.63 -16.00
CA PRO A 257 10.20 -3.73 -15.04
C PRO A 257 10.80 -4.47 -13.83
N LEU A 258 10.21 -5.61 -13.45
CA LEU A 258 10.65 -6.43 -12.32
C LEU A 258 11.75 -7.44 -12.66
N GLN A 259 12.33 -7.42 -13.87
CA GLN A 259 13.37 -8.40 -14.29
C GLN A 259 14.53 -8.49 -13.31
N LYS A 260 15.09 -7.36 -12.89
CA LYS A 260 16.21 -7.32 -11.92
C LYS A 260 15.79 -7.88 -10.55
N ALA A 261 14.59 -7.52 -10.09
CA ALA A 261 14.05 -8.02 -8.84
C ALA A 261 13.82 -9.54 -8.91
N ALA A 262 13.35 -10.07 -10.04
CA ALA A 262 13.15 -11.50 -10.24
C ALA A 262 14.46 -12.29 -10.25
N GLN A 263 15.54 -11.74 -10.79
CA GLN A 263 16.89 -12.33 -10.71
C GLN A 263 17.37 -12.45 -9.25
N LEU A 264 17.24 -11.34 -8.48
CA LEU A 264 17.57 -11.35 -7.04
C LEU A 264 16.63 -12.28 -6.25
N GLY A 265 15.37 -12.41 -6.69
CA GLY A 265 14.43 -13.37 -6.14
C GLY A 265 14.82 -14.81 -6.36
N ALA A 266 15.31 -15.15 -7.54
CA ALA A 266 15.86 -16.49 -7.84
C ALA A 266 17.09 -16.79 -6.96
N ASP A 267 17.98 -15.82 -6.80
CA ASP A 267 19.15 -15.95 -5.91
C ASP A 267 18.71 -16.14 -4.44
N ALA A 268 17.66 -15.41 -4.01
CA ALA A 268 17.11 -15.54 -2.67
C ALA A 268 16.48 -16.93 -2.43
N VAL A 269 15.83 -17.53 -3.42
CA VAL A 269 15.34 -18.92 -3.34
C VAL A 269 16.49 -19.91 -3.21
N ALA A 270 17.61 -19.66 -3.89
CA ALA A 270 18.82 -20.46 -3.81
C ALA A 270 19.63 -20.28 -2.51
N GLY A 271 19.15 -19.47 -1.56
CA GLY A 271 19.79 -19.25 -0.25
C GLY A 271 20.38 -17.87 -0.04
N GLY A 272 20.26 -16.97 -1.02
CA GLY A 272 20.65 -15.56 -0.92
C GLY A 272 19.78 -14.74 0.04
N THR A 273 20.08 -13.43 0.15
CA THR A 273 19.37 -12.53 1.05
C THR A 273 18.04 -12.06 0.47
N LEU A 274 17.00 -11.94 1.31
CA LEU A 274 15.73 -11.35 0.91
C LEU A 274 15.80 -9.82 0.85
N THR A 275 16.71 -9.19 1.58
CA THR A 275 16.76 -7.72 1.70
C THR A 275 16.95 -7.04 0.34
N SER A 276 17.95 -7.45 -0.44
CA SER A 276 18.21 -6.88 -1.77
C SER A 276 17.06 -7.14 -2.74
N PHE A 277 16.44 -8.31 -2.66
CA PHE A 277 15.26 -8.65 -3.45
C PHE A 277 14.06 -7.75 -3.13
N GLU A 278 13.71 -7.61 -1.85
CA GLU A 278 12.59 -6.78 -1.39
C GLU A 278 12.82 -5.31 -1.77
N LEU A 279 14.04 -4.80 -1.58
CA LEU A 279 14.41 -3.45 -1.96
C LEU A 279 14.25 -3.23 -3.47
N ALA A 280 14.69 -4.19 -4.29
CA ALA A 280 14.54 -4.07 -5.73
C ALA A 280 13.07 -4.04 -6.17
N CYS A 281 12.20 -4.82 -5.54
CA CYS A 281 10.75 -4.77 -5.79
C CYS A 281 10.14 -3.41 -5.44
N ASP A 282 10.57 -2.79 -4.32
CA ASP A 282 10.05 -1.50 -3.91
C ASP A 282 10.55 -0.36 -4.81
N ASN A 283 11.82 -0.40 -5.22
CA ASN A 283 12.41 0.63 -6.06
C ASN A 283 11.80 0.69 -7.46
N VAL A 284 11.37 -0.44 -8.02
CA VAL A 284 10.64 -0.45 -9.31
C VAL A 284 9.34 0.36 -9.23
N LEU A 285 8.64 0.31 -8.09
CA LEU A 285 7.46 1.13 -7.87
C LEU A 285 7.81 2.61 -7.72
N ALA A 286 8.90 2.94 -7.02
CA ALA A 286 9.39 4.30 -6.90
C ALA A 286 9.79 4.89 -8.28
N ASP A 287 10.47 4.11 -9.12
CA ASP A 287 10.83 4.49 -10.49
C ASP A 287 9.59 4.77 -11.35
N TYR A 288 8.57 3.90 -11.26
CA TYR A 288 7.30 4.11 -11.97
C TYR A 288 6.62 5.42 -11.56
N LEU A 289 6.58 5.71 -10.27
CA LEU A 289 5.97 6.92 -9.74
C LEU A 289 6.77 8.18 -10.10
N ALA A 290 8.09 8.07 -10.27
CA ALA A 290 8.94 9.19 -10.69
C ALA A 290 8.57 9.71 -12.09
N ASP A 291 8.00 8.88 -12.96
CA ASP A 291 7.52 9.31 -14.27
C ASP A 291 6.37 10.34 -14.17
N ALA A 292 5.56 10.28 -13.11
CA ALA A 292 4.53 11.29 -12.85
C ALA A 292 5.10 12.70 -12.62
N LYS A 293 6.38 12.85 -12.26
CA LYS A 293 7.04 14.17 -12.15
C LYS A 293 7.10 14.91 -13.47
N ARG A 294 6.98 14.19 -14.60
CA ARG A 294 6.92 14.76 -15.95
C ARG A 294 5.54 15.31 -16.31
N SER A 295 4.48 14.90 -15.60
CA SER A 295 3.13 15.41 -15.79
C SER A 295 2.95 16.71 -15.03
N SER A 296 2.46 17.76 -15.73
CA SER A 296 2.21 19.06 -15.11
C SER A 296 1.00 19.04 -14.19
N PHE A 297 -0.03 18.26 -14.55
CA PHE A 297 -1.27 18.08 -13.81
C PHE A 297 -1.98 16.80 -14.26
N GLY A 298 -2.89 16.31 -13.42
CA GLY A 298 -3.67 15.10 -13.68
C GLY A 298 -3.69 14.17 -12.47
N GLU A 299 -4.41 13.07 -12.61
CA GLU A 299 -4.47 12.03 -11.58
C GLU A 299 -3.10 11.39 -11.31
N GLU A 300 -2.19 11.37 -12.30
CA GLU A 300 -0.83 10.86 -12.11
C GLU A 300 -0.10 11.60 -10.97
N CYS A 301 -0.31 12.94 -10.89
CA CYS A 301 0.27 13.75 -9.82
C CYS A 301 -0.30 13.36 -8.46
N VAL A 302 -1.61 13.07 -8.39
CA VAL A 302 -2.27 12.68 -7.14
C VAL A 302 -1.84 11.27 -6.71
N ILE A 303 -1.83 10.31 -7.63
CA ILE A 303 -1.39 8.94 -7.38
C ILE A 303 0.06 8.93 -6.88
N ALA A 304 0.95 9.62 -7.57
CA ALA A 304 2.36 9.66 -7.20
C ALA A 304 2.58 10.34 -5.84
N TYR A 305 1.89 11.43 -5.56
CA TYR A 305 1.95 12.10 -4.26
C TYR A 305 1.46 11.20 -3.12
N LEU A 306 0.31 10.55 -3.29
CA LEU A 306 -0.24 9.64 -2.27
C LEU A 306 0.67 8.44 -2.03
N ALA A 307 1.17 7.82 -3.09
CA ALA A 307 2.14 6.72 -2.98
C ALA A 307 3.45 7.17 -2.33
N GLY A 308 3.92 8.38 -2.68
CA GLY A 308 5.09 9.00 -2.06
C GLY A 308 4.88 9.24 -0.56
N GLN A 309 3.72 9.75 -0.14
CA GLN A 309 3.37 9.93 1.28
C GLN A 309 3.33 8.60 2.04
N GLU A 310 2.78 7.54 1.45
CA GLU A 310 2.79 6.20 2.04
C GLU A 310 4.23 5.64 2.20
N SER A 311 5.08 5.87 1.21
CA SER A 311 6.50 5.51 1.26
C SER A 311 7.24 6.30 2.34
N GLU A 312 6.99 7.61 2.44
CA GLU A 312 7.55 8.49 3.47
C GLU A 312 7.17 8.03 4.87
N LEU A 313 5.87 7.80 5.13
CA LEU A 313 5.39 7.32 6.43
C LEU A 313 6.02 5.97 6.82
N THR A 314 6.25 5.10 5.83
CA THR A 314 6.94 3.82 6.03
C THR A 314 8.42 4.02 6.39
N ALA A 315 9.11 4.93 5.70
CA ALA A 315 10.51 5.26 5.97
C ALA A 315 10.67 5.92 7.34
N VAL A 316 9.83 6.91 7.67
CA VAL A 316 9.82 7.58 8.98
C VAL A 316 9.60 6.58 10.09
N ARG A 317 8.61 5.71 9.95
CA ARG A 317 8.36 4.62 10.89
C ARG A 317 9.60 3.75 11.10
N MET A 318 10.21 3.28 10.00
CA MET A 318 11.40 2.41 10.03
C MET A 318 12.58 3.09 10.74
N ILE A 319 12.85 4.36 10.40
CA ILE A 319 13.95 5.13 10.99
C ILE A 319 13.70 5.34 12.48
N LEU A 320 12.53 5.86 12.85
CA LEU A 320 12.24 6.21 14.25
C LEU A 320 12.18 4.97 15.15
N THR A 321 11.45 3.93 14.73
CA THR A 321 11.34 2.71 15.55
C THR A 321 12.68 1.98 15.63
N GLY A 322 13.46 1.95 14.55
CA GLY A 322 14.80 1.36 14.55
C GLY A 322 15.76 2.12 15.46
N ARG A 323 15.78 3.46 15.38
CA ARG A 323 16.63 4.30 16.24
C ARG A 323 16.22 4.22 17.71
N LEU A 324 14.93 4.20 18.01
CA LEU A 324 14.41 4.04 19.37
C LEU A 324 14.75 2.67 19.97
N ALA A 325 14.78 1.62 19.12
CA ALA A 325 15.20 0.28 19.52
C ALA A 325 16.75 0.11 19.57
N GLY A 326 17.52 1.16 19.30
CA GLY A 326 18.98 1.11 19.34
C GLY A 326 19.62 0.41 18.12
N VAL A 327 18.87 0.24 17.02
CA VAL A 327 19.42 -0.33 15.78
C VAL A 327 20.41 0.66 15.16
N PRO A 328 21.63 0.23 14.78
CA PRO A 328 22.60 1.08 14.09
C PRO A 328 22.05 1.68 12.79
N GLY A 329 22.43 2.94 12.50
CA GLY A 329 21.93 3.65 11.33
C GLY A 329 22.28 2.98 10.00
N ASP A 330 23.44 2.34 9.89
CA ASP A 330 23.87 1.56 8.72
C ASP A 330 22.96 0.36 8.44
N VAL A 331 22.52 -0.36 9.47
CA VAL A 331 21.57 -1.48 9.34
C VAL A 331 20.20 -1.00 8.86
N ILE A 332 19.74 0.17 9.32
CA ILE A 332 18.49 0.76 8.85
C ILE A 332 18.65 1.23 7.39
N ARG A 333 19.80 1.83 7.06
CA ARG A 333 20.15 2.33 5.71
C ARG A 333 20.06 1.23 4.64
N GLU A 334 20.52 0.02 4.93
CA GLU A 334 20.43 -1.13 4.01
C GLU A 334 19.00 -1.52 3.66
N ARG A 335 18.03 -1.12 4.49
CA ARG A 335 16.60 -1.43 4.30
C ARG A 335 15.78 -0.23 3.84
N LEU A 336 16.38 0.96 3.82
CA LEU A 336 15.70 2.17 3.43
C LEU A 336 15.46 2.16 1.91
N ARG A 337 14.22 2.34 1.53
CA ARG A 337 13.75 2.39 0.14
C ARG A 337 14.04 3.73 -0.48
N ASP A 338 14.01 3.79 -1.81
CA ASP A 338 14.06 5.05 -2.50
C ASP A 338 12.81 5.88 -2.18
N LEU A 339 13.01 7.14 -1.85
CA LEU A 339 11.96 8.08 -1.51
C LEU A 339 11.51 8.82 -2.76
N TYR A 340 10.24 9.23 -2.77
CA TYR A 340 9.65 9.93 -3.91
C TYR A 340 10.18 11.37 -4.05
N ALA A 341 10.53 12.08 -2.96
CA ALA A 341 10.96 13.47 -2.95
C ALA A 341 12.44 13.65 -3.38
#